data_219093c0d2ab43f72bcd6a3ae87135de
#
_entry.id   219093c0d2ab43f72bcd6a3ae87135de
#
_cell.length_a   1.000
_cell.length_b   1.000
_cell.length_c   1.000
_cell.angle_alpha   90.00
_cell.angle_beta   90.00
_cell.angle_gamma   90.00
#
_symmetry.space_group_name_H-M   'P 1'
#
loop_
_entity.id
_entity.type
_entity.pdbx_description
1 polymer ?
#
loop_
_entity_poly.entity_id
_entity_poly.type
_entity_poly.pdbx_seq_one_letter_code
_entity_poly.pdbx_strand_id
1 'polypeptide(L)'
;MFIVGPYEFTREDAKNTLLAAPKILAHMSEGRDGSLKHLQTSISQLLQGLIIEKLSDSEIATTLPMVWAAISEATPTLRELGHIPPAQTGTVLQLNASNGGVPKKAIDAAYVGWKGVEGDRQATRKHHGRPFQALSLWSAEVIESLRVEGHQIFPGSAGENITVSGINWGDVRPGTRVRIGEVLCDISSYAVPCKQLADLFVNRDFNRIHHDRDLEHATASCLVYATVIERGNIAAGDTISFEQ
;
A
#
# COMPACT_ATOMS: atom_id res chain seq x y z
N MET A 1 11.27 15.92 12.25
CA MET A 1 11.34 14.47 12.02
C MET A 1 10.79 13.77 13.24
N PHE A 2 9.88 12.80 13.06
CA PHE A 2 9.31 12.00 14.14
C PHE A 2 9.70 10.54 13.89
N ILE A 3 10.07 9.83 14.95
CA ILE A 3 10.51 8.42 14.90
C ILE A 3 9.53 7.59 15.73
N VAL A 4 8.95 6.56 15.09
CA VAL A 4 8.05 5.60 15.74
C VAL A 4 8.53 4.19 15.42
N GLY A 5 9.13 3.51 16.38
CA GLY A 5 9.84 2.27 16.14
C GLY A 5 10.95 2.48 15.08
N PRO A 6 11.00 1.66 14.02
CA PRO A 6 11.99 1.82 12.97
C PRO A 6 11.61 2.86 11.89
N TYR A 7 10.42 3.43 11.96
CA TYR A 7 9.88 4.30 10.92
C TYR A 7 10.19 5.76 11.20
N GLU A 8 10.56 6.48 10.15
CA GLU A 8 10.80 7.91 10.17
C GLU A 8 9.69 8.65 9.42
N PHE A 9 9.15 9.70 10.04
CA PHE A 9 8.11 10.54 9.47
C PHE A 9 8.61 11.98 9.39
N THR A 10 8.51 12.60 8.22
CA THR A 10 8.54 14.06 8.15
C THR A 10 7.28 14.62 8.85
N ARG A 11 7.23 15.93 9.08
CA ARG A 11 6.02 16.57 9.63
C ARG A 11 4.81 16.34 8.71
N GLU A 12 5.02 16.40 7.41
CA GLU A 12 3.97 16.16 6.42
C GLU A 12 3.53 14.69 6.40
N ASP A 13 4.47 13.74 6.43
CA ASP A 13 4.16 12.30 6.52
C ASP A 13 3.33 11.99 7.77
N ALA A 14 3.69 12.58 8.92
CA ALA A 14 2.97 12.41 10.17
C ALA A 14 1.51 12.90 10.07
N LYS A 15 1.30 14.14 9.63
CA LYS A 15 -0.04 14.71 9.45
C LYS A 15 -0.88 13.89 8.47
N ASN A 16 -0.31 13.51 7.34
CA ASN A 16 -1.00 12.70 6.35
C ASN A 16 -1.32 11.29 6.87
N THR A 17 -0.47 10.70 7.73
CA THR A 17 -0.76 9.42 8.39
C THR A 17 -1.93 9.56 9.35
N LEU A 18 -1.95 10.61 10.17
CA LEU A 18 -3.09 10.89 11.06
C LEU A 18 -4.40 11.06 10.29
N LEU A 19 -4.37 11.80 9.16
CA LEU A 19 -5.55 11.98 8.29
C LEU A 19 -5.99 10.67 7.62
N ALA A 20 -5.06 9.81 7.22
CA ALA A 20 -5.35 8.57 6.50
C ALA A 20 -5.79 7.42 7.43
N ALA A 21 -5.43 7.45 8.71
CA ALA A 21 -5.61 6.34 9.65
C ALA A 21 -7.06 5.79 9.71
N PRO A 22 -8.12 6.62 9.80
CA PRO A 22 -9.49 6.12 9.78
C PRO A 22 -9.82 5.33 8.50
N LYS A 23 -9.38 5.83 7.35
CA LYS A 23 -9.61 5.19 6.05
C LYS A 23 -8.81 3.90 5.89
N ILE A 24 -7.57 3.85 6.38
CA ILE A 24 -6.74 2.65 6.39
C ILE A 24 -7.47 1.53 7.14
N LEU A 25 -7.91 1.79 8.38
CA LEU A 25 -8.65 0.79 9.16
C LEU A 25 -10.02 0.43 8.55
N ALA A 26 -10.69 1.37 7.90
CA ALA A 26 -11.93 1.07 7.18
C ALA A 26 -11.67 0.06 6.05
N HIS A 27 -10.66 0.30 5.20
CA HIS A 27 -10.29 -0.64 4.14
C HIS A 27 -9.88 -2.02 4.67
N MET A 28 -9.12 -2.07 5.79
CA MET A 28 -8.75 -3.33 6.42
C MET A 28 -9.95 -4.08 6.99
N SER A 29 -11.04 -3.38 7.31
CA SER A 29 -12.28 -3.95 7.87
C SER A 29 -13.27 -4.42 6.80
N GLU A 30 -13.07 -4.10 5.53
CA GLU A 30 -14.00 -4.47 4.46
C GLU A 30 -14.22 -5.99 4.38
N GLY A 31 -15.48 -6.43 4.48
CA GLY A 31 -15.86 -7.84 4.53
C GLY A 31 -15.40 -8.59 5.79
N ARG A 32 -15.04 -7.86 6.86
CA ARG A 32 -14.57 -8.39 8.15
C ARG A 32 -15.25 -7.67 9.31
N ASP A 33 -16.57 -7.64 9.28
CA ASP A 33 -17.41 -6.83 10.16
C ASP A 33 -17.09 -7.01 11.65
N GLY A 34 -16.84 -5.90 12.33
CA GLY A 34 -16.55 -5.84 13.75
C GLY A 34 -15.12 -6.18 14.17
N SER A 35 -14.32 -6.84 13.32
CA SER A 35 -12.97 -7.34 13.66
C SER A 35 -12.02 -6.25 14.17
N LEU A 36 -12.08 -5.04 13.60
CA LEU A 36 -11.21 -3.92 13.96
C LEU A 36 -11.94 -2.78 14.68
N LYS A 37 -13.16 -3.01 15.16
CA LYS A 37 -14.00 -1.97 15.76
C LYS A 37 -13.33 -1.24 16.93
N HIS A 38 -12.59 -1.97 17.76
CA HIS A 38 -11.86 -1.39 18.89
C HIS A 38 -10.76 -0.43 18.43
N LEU A 39 -10.00 -0.78 17.38
CA LEU A 39 -8.95 0.08 16.79
C LEU A 39 -9.55 1.31 16.10
N GLN A 40 -10.65 1.13 15.37
CA GLN A 40 -11.40 2.24 14.76
C GLN A 40 -11.91 3.21 15.81
N THR A 41 -12.46 2.70 16.92
CA THR A 41 -12.93 3.52 18.04
C THR A 41 -11.78 4.27 18.68
N SER A 42 -10.66 3.60 18.94
CA SER A 42 -9.45 4.22 19.52
C SER A 42 -8.92 5.35 18.63
N ILE A 43 -8.80 5.14 17.32
CA ILE A 43 -8.37 6.19 16.39
C ILE A 43 -9.37 7.35 16.38
N SER A 44 -10.67 7.07 16.35
CA SER A 44 -11.70 8.10 16.38
C SER A 44 -11.60 8.97 17.63
N GLN A 45 -11.39 8.35 18.79
CA GLN A 45 -11.19 9.07 20.06
C GLN A 45 -9.89 9.89 20.07
N LEU A 46 -8.77 9.33 19.61
CA LEU A 46 -7.48 10.01 19.54
C LEU A 46 -7.50 11.25 18.64
N LEU A 47 -8.27 11.21 17.56
CA LEU A 47 -8.35 12.29 16.57
C LEU A 47 -9.53 13.25 16.82
N GLN A 48 -10.41 12.96 17.78
CA GLN A 48 -11.59 13.77 18.07
C GLN A 48 -11.20 15.19 18.48
N GLY A 49 -11.77 16.17 17.79
CA GLY A 49 -11.52 17.59 18.07
C GLY A 49 -10.18 18.13 17.59
N LEU A 50 -9.32 17.30 17.00
CA LEU A 50 -8.04 17.74 16.45
C LEU A 50 -8.22 18.35 15.06
N ILE A 51 -7.55 19.46 14.81
CA ILE A 51 -7.38 20.05 13.48
C ILE A 51 -5.97 19.69 13.02
N ILE A 52 -5.85 18.57 12.30
CA ILE A 52 -4.56 17.93 11.98
C ILE A 52 -3.57 18.90 11.32
N GLU A 53 -4.04 19.77 10.43
CA GLU A 53 -3.20 20.77 9.74
C GLU A 53 -2.56 21.78 10.71
N LYS A 54 -3.20 22.02 11.87
CA LYS A 54 -2.76 22.98 12.87
C LYS A 54 -1.94 22.39 14.01
N LEU A 55 -1.80 21.07 14.07
CA LEU A 55 -1.06 20.42 15.16
C LEU A 55 0.38 20.94 15.26
N SER A 56 0.81 21.23 16.48
CA SER A 56 2.20 21.51 16.85
C SER A 56 3.05 20.23 16.77
N ASP A 57 4.36 20.39 16.78
CA ASP A 57 5.28 19.22 16.79
C ASP A 57 5.12 18.38 18.05
N SER A 58 4.81 19.00 19.20
CA SER A 58 4.55 18.29 20.45
C SER A 58 3.28 17.44 20.37
N GLU A 59 2.20 17.96 19.85
CA GLU A 59 0.95 17.22 19.65
C GLU A 59 1.13 16.07 18.66
N ILE A 60 1.86 16.29 17.56
CA ILE A 60 2.19 15.24 16.60
C ILE A 60 3.04 14.14 17.28
N ALA A 61 4.08 14.53 18.06
CA ALA A 61 4.95 13.58 18.74
C ALA A 61 4.19 12.70 19.76
N THR A 62 3.11 13.21 20.33
CA THR A 62 2.25 12.46 21.25
C THR A 62 1.23 11.59 20.52
N THR A 63 0.57 12.11 19.48
CA THR A 63 -0.56 11.45 18.84
C THR A 63 -0.12 10.40 17.80
N LEU A 64 0.93 10.70 17.03
CA LEU A 64 1.40 9.82 15.95
C LEU A 64 1.76 8.40 16.42
N PRO A 65 2.53 8.20 17.52
CA PRO A 65 2.86 6.84 17.97
C PRO A 65 1.63 6.01 18.32
N MET A 66 0.60 6.61 18.92
CA MET A 66 -0.63 5.92 19.31
C MET A 66 -1.46 5.52 18.08
N VAL A 67 -1.59 6.44 17.11
CA VAL A 67 -2.30 6.16 15.86
C VAL A 67 -1.54 5.13 15.02
N TRP A 68 -0.21 5.23 14.96
CA TRP A 68 0.62 4.26 14.23
C TRP A 68 0.56 2.86 14.87
N ALA A 69 0.54 2.77 16.20
CA ALA A 69 0.35 1.50 16.90
C ALA A 69 -0.98 0.84 16.52
N ALA A 70 -2.08 1.60 16.49
CA ALA A 70 -3.38 1.07 16.07
C ALA A 70 -3.41 0.60 14.61
N ILE A 71 -2.75 1.30 13.69
CA ILE A 71 -2.60 0.86 12.30
C ILE A 71 -1.78 -0.44 12.23
N SER A 72 -0.66 -0.50 12.95
CA SER A 72 0.25 -1.65 12.94
C SER A 72 -0.37 -2.89 13.58
N GLU A 73 -1.28 -2.72 14.53
CA GLU A 73 -1.99 -3.81 15.21
C GLU A 73 -3.09 -4.44 14.34
N ALA A 74 -3.55 -3.75 13.31
CA ALA A 74 -4.70 -4.20 12.53
C ALA A 74 -4.46 -5.54 11.82
N THR A 75 -3.33 -5.71 11.12
CA THR A 75 -3.01 -6.99 10.46
C THR A 75 -2.81 -8.14 11.45
N PRO A 76 -2.01 -8.01 12.53
CA PRO A 76 -1.94 -9.02 13.60
C PRO A 76 -3.32 -9.42 14.13
N THR A 77 -4.17 -8.45 14.51
CA THR A 77 -5.53 -8.72 14.98
C THR A 77 -6.36 -9.51 13.98
N LEU A 78 -6.34 -9.13 12.70
CA LEU A 78 -7.08 -9.86 11.66
C LEU A 78 -6.60 -11.31 11.53
N ARG A 79 -5.30 -11.54 11.63
CA ARG A 79 -4.71 -12.88 11.57
C ARG A 79 -5.11 -13.73 12.78
N GLU A 80 -5.08 -13.17 13.99
CA GLU A 80 -5.53 -13.85 15.22
C GLU A 80 -7.00 -14.24 15.15
N LEU A 81 -7.83 -13.43 14.48
CA LEU A 81 -9.24 -13.71 14.25
C LEU A 81 -9.50 -14.67 13.06
N GLY A 82 -8.44 -15.19 12.43
CA GLY A 82 -8.55 -16.15 11.32
C GLY A 82 -8.84 -15.52 9.95
N HIS A 83 -8.73 -14.20 9.80
CA HIS A 83 -8.87 -13.52 8.51
C HIS A 83 -7.58 -13.63 7.68
N ILE A 84 -7.15 -14.85 7.42
CA ILE A 84 -5.95 -15.17 6.62
C ILE A 84 -6.46 -15.64 5.24
N PRO A 85 -5.96 -15.06 4.13
CA PRO A 85 -6.34 -15.54 2.81
C PRO A 85 -5.81 -16.98 2.57
N PRO A 86 -6.42 -17.73 1.63
CA PRO A 86 -5.90 -19.04 1.26
C PRO A 86 -4.42 -18.98 0.88
N ALA A 87 -3.67 -20.03 1.22
CA ALA A 87 -2.25 -20.13 0.86
C ALA A 87 -2.10 -20.05 -0.67
N GLN A 88 -1.28 -19.12 -1.12
CA GLN A 88 -0.95 -18.93 -2.53
C GLN A 88 0.51 -18.55 -2.66
N THR A 89 1.09 -18.92 -3.80
CA THR A 89 2.46 -18.61 -4.15
C THR A 89 2.50 -18.10 -5.58
N GLY A 90 3.14 -16.97 -5.78
CA GLY A 90 3.39 -16.36 -7.08
C GLY A 90 4.84 -15.93 -7.22
N THR A 91 5.11 -15.12 -8.22
CA THR A 91 6.46 -14.69 -8.58
C THR A 91 6.52 -13.17 -8.76
N VAL A 92 7.60 -12.55 -8.34
CA VAL A 92 7.97 -11.18 -8.70
C VAL A 92 8.32 -11.18 -10.19
N LEU A 93 7.39 -10.69 -11.02
CA LEU A 93 7.62 -10.59 -12.46
C LEU A 93 8.62 -9.48 -12.78
N GLN A 94 8.49 -8.33 -12.13
CA GLN A 94 9.32 -7.16 -12.37
C GLN A 94 9.38 -6.27 -11.12
N LEU A 95 10.59 -5.78 -10.83
CA LEU A 95 10.81 -4.69 -9.89
C LEU A 95 10.94 -3.37 -10.67
N ASN A 96 10.43 -2.29 -10.07
CA ASN A 96 10.39 -0.99 -10.73
C ASN A 96 10.87 0.12 -9.80
N ALA A 97 11.72 0.99 -10.31
CA ALA A 97 12.17 2.20 -9.62
C ALA A 97 12.28 3.38 -10.58
N SER A 98 12.22 4.60 -10.04
CA SER A 98 12.42 5.83 -10.79
C SER A 98 13.12 6.90 -9.94
N ASN A 99 13.70 7.88 -10.60
CA ASN A 99 14.21 9.09 -9.94
C ASN A 99 13.10 10.17 -9.83
N GLY A 100 11.86 9.73 -9.67
CA GLY A 100 10.65 10.56 -9.56
C GLY A 100 9.73 10.45 -10.78
N GLY A 101 8.44 10.26 -10.50
CA GLY A 101 7.38 10.17 -11.51
C GLY A 101 7.16 8.78 -12.11
N VAL A 102 6.29 8.74 -13.10
CA VAL A 102 5.87 7.56 -13.85
C VAL A 102 6.18 7.75 -15.33
N PRO A 103 6.45 6.67 -16.09
CA PRO A 103 6.57 5.28 -15.64
C PRO A 103 7.85 5.03 -14.84
N LYS A 104 7.82 4.05 -13.93
CA LYS A 104 9.01 3.48 -13.32
C LYS A 104 9.69 2.51 -14.29
N LYS A 105 11.00 2.37 -14.17
CA LYS A 105 11.81 1.48 -15.02
C LYS A 105 12.11 0.17 -14.30
N ALA A 106 12.17 -0.90 -15.07
CA ALA A 106 12.58 -2.21 -14.56
C ALA A 106 14.01 -2.16 -13.98
N ILE A 107 14.19 -2.85 -12.87
CA ILE A 107 15.47 -3.13 -12.22
C ILE A 107 15.51 -4.62 -11.86
N ASP A 108 16.71 -5.21 -11.83
CA ASP A 108 16.87 -6.66 -11.61
C ASP A 108 16.66 -7.04 -10.15
N ALA A 109 17.18 -6.25 -9.22
CA ALA A 109 17.10 -6.46 -7.78
C ALA A 109 17.24 -5.15 -7.02
N ALA A 110 16.75 -5.12 -5.78
CA ALA A 110 16.93 -3.99 -4.87
C ALA A 110 16.86 -4.43 -3.41
N TYR A 111 17.54 -3.69 -2.55
CA TYR A 111 17.26 -3.72 -1.12
C TYR A 111 16.00 -2.89 -0.82
N VAL A 112 15.13 -3.44 0.02
CA VAL A 112 13.92 -2.77 0.49
C VAL A 112 14.08 -2.44 1.96
N GLY A 113 14.13 -1.15 2.24
CA GLY A 113 14.18 -0.60 3.59
C GLY A 113 12.80 -0.16 4.10
N TRP A 114 12.76 0.45 5.29
CA TRP A 114 11.51 0.99 5.86
C TRP A 114 10.83 2.07 5.02
N LYS A 115 11.55 2.68 4.09
CA LYS A 115 11.07 3.73 3.17
C LYS A 115 10.72 3.19 1.78
N GLY A 116 10.81 1.87 1.58
CA GLY A 116 10.58 1.19 0.30
C GLY A 116 11.86 0.82 -0.43
N VAL A 117 11.77 0.70 -1.75
CA VAL A 117 12.85 0.29 -2.65
C VAL A 117 13.99 1.31 -2.62
N GLU A 118 15.21 0.83 -2.35
CA GLU A 118 16.41 1.67 -2.38
C GLU A 118 16.67 2.20 -3.80
N GLY A 119 16.94 3.51 -3.91
CA GLY A 119 17.07 4.17 -5.21
C GLY A 119 15.77 4.65 -5.86
N ASP A 120 14.61 4.22 -5.37
CA ASP A 120 13.33 4.77 -5.84
C ASP A 120 13.02 6.12 -5.17
N ARG A 121 12.56 7.08 -5.95
CA ARG A 121 12.16 8.41 -5.47
C ARG A 121 10.77 8.75 -5.95
N GLN A 122 9.94 9.26 -5.03
CA GLN A 122 8.61 9.74 -5.37
C GLN A 122 8.69 11.21 -5.81
N ALA A 123 8.09 11.55 -6.95
CA ALA A 123 8.01 12.93 -7.43
C ALA A 123 7.21 13.85 -6.48
N THR A 124 6.21 13.30 -5.83
CA THR A 124 5.28 14.06 -4.98
C THR A 124 5.08 13.37 -3.64
N ARG A 125 5.97 13.63 -2.67
CA ARG A 125 5.86 13.09 -1.31
C ARG A 125 4.57 13.46 -0.59
N LYS A 126 3.91 14.55 -0.99
CA LYS A 126 2.60 14.92 -0.45
C LYS A 126 1.56 13.79 -0.58
N HIS A 127 1.70 12.92 -1.58
CA HIS A 127 0.73 11.84 -1.86
C HIS A 127 1.32 10.44 -1.73
N HIS A 128 2.66 10.29 -1.63
CA HIS A 128 3.35 9.00 -1.65
C HIS A 128 4.52 8.95 -0.66
N GLY A 129 5.05 7.74 -0.40
CA GLY A 129 6.29 7.55 0.32
C GLY A 129 6.21 7.67 1.85
N ARG A 130 5.01 7.51 2.41
CA ARG A 130 4.82 7.37 3.86
C ARG A 130 5.10 5.92 4.28
N PRO A 131 5.39 5.62 5.54
CA PRO A 131 5.64 4.25 5.97
C PRO A 131 4.55 3.26 5.56
N PHE A 132 3.26 3.62 5.60
CA PHE A 132 2.18 2.76 5.12
C PHE A 132 2.05 2.71 3.57
N GLN A 133 2.89 3.43 2.84
CA GLN A 133 2.99 3.46 1.39
C GLN A 133 4.44 3.22 0.95
N ALA A 134 5.20 2.45 1.74
CA ALA A 134 6.61 2.19 1.46
C ALA A 134 6.80 1.42 0.14
N LEU A 135 5.88 0.49 -0.14
CA LEU A 135 5.83 -0.25 -1.40
C LEU A 135 4.48 -0.08 -2.08
N SER A 136 4.47 -0.17 -3.40
CA SER A 136 3.27 -0.32 -4.21
C SER A 136 3.38 -1.58 -5.07
N LEU A 137 2.30 -2.38 -5.08
CA LEU A 137 2.25 -3.68 -5.76
C LEU A 137 1.09 -3.70 -6.76
N TRP A 138 1.27 -4.45 -7.87
CA TRP A 138 0.22 -4.71 -8.83
C TRP A 138 0.37 -6.08 -9.50
N SER A 139 -0.76 -6.63 -10.00
CA SER A 139 -0.78 -7.92 -10.70
C SER A 139 -0.48 -7.76 -12.19
N ALA A 140 0.36 -8.65 -12.71
CA ALA A 140 0.62 -8.77 -14.13
C ALA A 140 -0.64 -9.20 -14.91
N GLU A 141 -1.46 -10.05 -14.32
CA GLU A 141 -2.73 -10.52 -14.91
C GLU A 141 -3.74 -9.38 -15.05
N VAL A 142 -3.81 -8.49 -14.03
CA VAL A 142 -4.64 -7.27 -14.11
C VAL A 142 -4.12 -6.33 -15.19
N ILE A 143 -2.81 -6.12 -15.27
CA ILE A 143 -2.18 -5.33 -16.32
C ILE A 143 -2.54 -5.89 -17.69
N GLU A 144 -2.43 -7.20 -17.89
CA GLU A 144 -2.74 -7.83 -19.16
C GLU A 144 -4.24 -7.73 -19.50
N SER A 145 -5.14 -7.92 -18.53
CA SER A 145 -6.59 -7.71 -18.74
C SER A 145 -6.88 -6.28 -19.22
N LEU A 146 -6.27 -5.28 -18.59
CA LEU A 146 -6.43 -3.87 -19.00
C LEU A 146 -5.84 -3.61 -20.40
N ARG A 147 -4.73 -4.28 -20.77
CA ARG A 147 -4.17 -4.20 -22.13
C ARG A 147 -5.12 -4.76 -23.19
N VAL A 148 -5.79 -5.88 -22.89
CA VAL A 148 -6.80 -6.47 -23.75
C VAL A 148 -8.00 -5.52 -23.92
N GLU A 149 -8.35 -4.73 -22.90
CA GLU A 149 -9.34 -3.66 -22.99
C GLU A 149 -8.87 -2.46 -23.85
N GLY A 150 -7.61 -2.44 -24.29
CA GLY A 150 -7.03 -1.38 -25.13
C GLY A 150 -6.29 -0.29 -24.36
N HIS A 151 -6.12 -0.43 -23.04
CA HIS A 151 -5.35 0.50 -22.23
C HIS A 151 -3.84 0.37 -22.49
N GLN A 152 -3.11 1.49 -22.48
CA GLN A 152 -1.67 1.54 -22.74
C GLN A 152 -0.85 1.28 -21.45
N ILE A 153 -1.21 0.21 -20.74
CA ILE A 153 -0.64 -0.15 -19.43
C ILE A 153 0.39 -1.27 -19.60
N PHE A 154 1.46 -1.18 -18.83
CA PHE A 154 2.55 -2.16 -18.76
C PHE A 154 3.19 -2.12 -17.37
N PRO A 155 3.98 -3.13 -16.97
CA PRO A 155 4.70 -3.14 -15.70
C PRO A 155 5.51 -1.87 -15.46
N GLY A 156 5.30 -1.21 -14.31
CA GLY A 156 5.92 0.07 -13.95
C GLY A 156 5.18 1.31 -14.44
N SER A 157 4.21 1.18 -15.35
CA SER A 157 3.53 2.32 -15.97
C SER A 157 2.66 3.11 -14.99
N ALA A 158 2.03 2.45 -14.04
CA ALA A 158 1.20 3.10 -13.02
C ALA A 158 2.01 3.53 -11.78
N GLY A 159 3.31 3.25 -11.76
CA GLY A 159 4.22 3.64 -10.69
C GLY A 159 4.36 2.61 -9.57
N GLU A 160 3.90 1.39 -9.79
CA GLU A 160 4.12 0.30 -8.85
C GLU A 160 5.62 -0.06 -8.75
N ASN A 161 6.04 -0.44 -7.54
CA ASN A 161 7.40 -0.91 -7.27
C ASN A 161 7.56 -2.38 -7.65
N ILE A 162 6.51 -3.18 -7.45
CA ILE A 162 6.56 -4.63 -7.62
C ILE A 162 5.37 -5.06 -8.48
N THR A 163 5.66 -5.62 -9.66
CA THR A 163 4.67 -6.32 -10.47
C THR A 163 4.79 -7.81 -10.19
N VAL A 164 3.70 -8.45 -9.77
CA VAL A 164 3.66 -9.86 -9.39
C VAL A 164 2.76 -10.66 -10.32
N SER A 165 2.99 -11.97 -10.40
CA SER A 165 2.16 -12.89 -11.17
C SER A 165 1.89 -14.18 -10.40
N GLY A 166 0.83 -14.91 -10.78
CA GLY A 166 0.52 -16.24 -10.26
C GLY A 166 -0.23 -16.26 -8.94
N ILE A 167 -0.79 -15.12 -8.48
CA ILE A 167 -1.66 -15.07 -7.29
C ILE A 167 -3.02 -14.46 -7.66
N ASN A 168 -4.07 -14.93 -6.96
CA ASN A 168 -5.39 -14.30 -7.08
C ASN A 168 -5.34 -12.90 -6.49
N TRP A 169 -5.34 -11.88 -7.36
CA TRP A 169 -5.17 -10.50 -6.93
C TRP A 169 -6.30 -10.00 -6.01
N GLY A 170 -7.49 -10.58 -6.09
CA GLY A 170 -8.61 -10.28 -5.19
C GLY A 170 -8.33 -10.58 -3.71
N ASP A 171 -7.37 -11.46 -3.42
CA ASP A 171 -6.95 -11.79 -2.05
C ASP A 171 -5.85 -10.84 -1.53
N VAL A 172 -5.20 -10.05 -2.40
CA VAL A 172 -4.19 -9.04 -2.04
C VAL A 172 -4.91 -7.74 -1.66
N ARG A 173 -5.38 -7.67 -0.44
CA ARG A 173 -6.18 -6.55 0.07
C ARG A 173 -5.65 -6.03 1.41
N PRO A 174 -6.00 -4.81 1.82
CA PRO A 174 -5.58 -4.26 3.11
C PRO A 174 -5.82 -5.23 4.27
N GLY A 175 -4.83 -5.37 5.15
CA GLY A 175 -4.82 -6.34 6.24
C GLY A 175 -4.29 -7.73 5.86
N THR A 176 -3.82 -7.94 4.63
CA THR A 176 -3.13 -9.17 4.21
C THR A 176 -1.63 -9.02 4.46
N ARG A 177 -1.00 -10.05 5.04
CA ARG A 177 0.47 -10.15 5.20
C ARG A 177 1.07 -10.98 4.10
N VAL A 178 2.11 -10.46 3.46
CA VAL A 178 2.81 -11.13 2.35
C VAL A 178 4.31 -11.13 2.55
N ARG A 179 4.96 -12.22 2.18
CA ARG A 179 6.41 -12.31 2.04
C ARG A 179 6.78 -12.23 0.58
N ILE A 180 7.78 -11.40 0.26
CA ILE A 180 8.27 -11.16 -1.10
C ILE A 180 9.79 -11.25 -1.04
N GLY A 181 10.39 -12.32 -1.54
CA GLY A 181 11.80 -12.61 -1.32
C GLY A 181 12.12 -12.60 0.18
N GLU A 182 13.07 -11.80 0.62
CA GLU A 182 13.42 -11.64 2.04
C GLU A 182 12.49 -10.67 2.80
N VAL A 183 11.66 -9.88 2.11
CA VAL A 183 10.86 -8.80 2.69
C VAL A 183 9.52 -9.32 3.20
N LEU A 184 9.17 -8.96 4.45
CA LEU A 184 7.82 -9.13 4.99
C LEU A 184 7.10 -7.78 4.95
N CYS A 185 5.87 -7.76 4.45
CA CYS A 185 5.06 -6.56 4.46
C CYS A 185 3.57 -6.82 4.72
N ASP A 186 2.91 -5.81 5.27
CA ASP A 186 1.47 -5.77 5.45
C ASP A 186 0.84 -4.87 4.40
N ILE A 187 -0.11 -5.39 3.64
CA ILE A 187 -0.89 -4.58 2.70
C ILE A 187 -1.71 -3.60 3.53
N SER A 188 -1.43 -2.31 3.35
CA SER A 188 -1.94 -1.25 4.21
C SER A 188 -3.18 -0.57 3.67
N SER A 189 -3.21 -0.31 2.37
CA SER A 189 -4.32 0.42 1.75
C SER A 189 -4.36 0.18 0.24
N TYR A 190 -5.51 0.48 -0.36
CA TYR A 190 -5.62 0.62 -1.80
C TYR A 190 -4.94 1.90 -2.27
N ALA A 191 -4.32 1.86 -3.44
CA ALA A 191 -3.77 3.04 -4.09
C ALA A 191 -4.88 3.76 -4.87
N VAL A 192 -4.99 5.07 -4.64
CA VAL A 192 -5.92 5.91 -5.41
C VAL A 192 -5.21 6.36 -6.69
N PRO A 193 -5.75 6.04 -7.88
CA PRO A 193 -5.14 6.45 -9.13
C PRO A 193 -5.15 7.97 -9.28
N CYS A 194 -4.11 8.53 -9.88
CA CYS A 194 -3.99 9.97 -10.05
C CYS A 194 -4.12 10.37 -11.54
N LYS A 195 -4.41 11.64 -11.77
CA LYS A 195 -4.58 12.20 -13.12
C LYS A 195 -3.35 12.01 -14.03
N GLN A 196 -2.17 11.81 -13.47
CA GLN A 196 -0.95 11.55 -14.25
C GLN A 196 -1.04 10.24 -15.07
N LEU A 197 -1.91 9.32 -14.66
CA LEU A 197 -2.15 8.05 -15.36
C LEU A 197 -3.16 8.19 -16.51
N ALA A 198 -3.81 9.34 -16.68
CA ALA A 198 -4.94 9.49 -17.61
C ALA A 198 -4.59 9.06 -19.05
N ASP A 199 -3.40 9.37 -19.54
CA ASP A 199 -2.99 9.07 -20.91
C ASP A 199 -2.73 7.57 -21.17
N LEU A 200 -2.64 6.76 -20.10
CA LEU A 200 -2.53 5.31 -20.18
C LEU A 200 -3.89 4.64 -20.43
N PHE A 201 -4.98 5.33 -20.16
CA PHE A 201 -6.32 4.77 -20.21
C PHE A 201 -7.12 5.24 -21.42
N VAL A 202 -7.87 4.34 -22.03
CA VAL A 202 -8.87 4.66 -23.06
C VAL A 202 -9.84 5.68 -22.48
N ASN A 203 -10.18 6.71 -23.27
CA ASN A 203 -11.02 7.84 -22.85
C ASN A 203 -10.49 8.61 -21.62
N ARG A 204 -9.20 8.43 -21.26
CA ARG A 204 -8.57 9.02 -20.08
C ARG A 204 -9.24 8.61 -18.75
N ASP A 205 -9.98 7.48 -18.75
CA ASP A 205 -10.69 6.96 -17.58
C ASP A 205 -9.75 6.18 -16.64
N PHE A 206 -8.81 6.89 -16.01
CA PHE A 206 -7.90 6.30 -15.01
C PHE A 206 -8.61 5.81 -13.74
N ASN A 207 -9.87 6.21 -13.52
CA ASN A 207 -10.68 5.64 -12.44
C ASN A 207 -11.07 4.18 -12.71
N ARG A 208 -10.77 3.61 -13.89
CA ARG A 208 -10.95 2.19 -14.21
C ARG A 208 -10.29 1.27 -13.17
N ILE A 209 -9.23 1.73 -12.50
CA ILE A 209 -8.50 1.00 -11.45
C ILE A 209 -8.73 1.57 -10.04
N HIS A 210 -9.80 2.33 -9.83
CA HIS A 210 -10.14 2.84 -8.50
C HIS A 210 -10.93 1.78 -7.72
N HIS A 211 -10.53 1.50 -6.47
CA HIS A 211 -11.15 0.46 -5.63
C HIS A 211 -12.61 0.75 -5.25
N ASP A 212 -13.03 2.03 -5.18
CA ASP A 212 -14.41 2.45 -4.87
C ASP A 212 -15.31 2.48 -6.13
N ARG A 213 -14.83 1.99 -7.28
CA ARG A 213 -15.65 1.96 -8.48
C ARG A 213 -16.76 0.92 -8.31
N ASP A 214 -17.99 1.30 -8.69
CA ASP A 214 -19.18 0.42 -8.65
C ASP A 214 -19.13 -0.62 -9.80
N LEU A 215 -18.18 -1.55 -9.69
CA LEU A 215 -17.99 -2.68 -10.59
C LEU A 215 -17.80 -3.93 -9.75
N GLU A 216 -18.43 -5.00 -10.18
CA GLU A 216 -18.10 -6.33 -9.68
C GLU A 216 -16.59 -6.55 -9.86
N HIS A 217 -15.86 -6.78 -8.74
CA HIS A 217 -14.41 -6.93 -8.69
C HIS A 217 -13.56 -5.63 -8.81
N ALA A 218 -14.07 -4.45 -8.50
CA ALA A 218 -13.28 -3.21 -8.54
C ALA A 218 -12.00 -3.31 -7.69
N THR A 219 -12.07 -3.92 -6.51
CA THR A 219 -10.91 -4.15 -5.62
C THR A 219 -9.88 -5.10 -6.22
N ALA A 220 -10.31 -6.06 -7.05
CA ALA A 220 -9.41 -6.98 -7.75
C ALA A 220 -8.64 -6.35 -8.93
N SER A 221 -8.86 -5.06 -9.23
CA SER A 221 -8.19 -4.35 -10.34
C SER A 221 -7.23 -3.26 -9.87
N CYS A 222 -7.29 -2.84 -8.62
CA CYS A 222 -6.52 -1.70 -8.12
C CYS A 222 -5.11 -2.09 -7.67
N LEU A 223 -4.22 -1.09 -7.65
CA LEU A 223 -2.94 -1.21 -6.97
C LEU A 223 -3.15 -1.19 -5.46
N VAL A 224 -2.20 -1.79 -4.73
CA VAL A 224 -2.16 -1.71 -3.27
C VAL A 224 -0.85 -1.09 -2.80
N TYR A 225 -0.90 -0.48 -1.62
CA TYR A 225 0.28 -0.07 -0.86
C TYR A 225 0.58 -1.06 0.25
N ALA A 226 1.85 -1.12 0.66
CA ALA A 226 2.28 -1.95 1.77
C ALA A 226 3.24 -1.21 2.71
N THR A 227 3.14 -1.57 4.00
CA THR A 227 4.09 -1.24 5.06
C THR A 227 5.14 -2.33 5.12
N VAL A 228 6.42 -1.98 5.14
CA VAL A 228 7.52 -2.94 5.35
C VAL A 228 7.60 -3.33 6.82
N ILE A 229 7.54 -4.62 7.11
CA ILE A 229 7.64 -5.19 8.47
C ILE A 229 9.03 -5.80 8.72
N GLU A 230 9.61 -6.46 7.70
CA GLU A 230 10.99 -6.92 7.70
C GLU A 230 11.66 -6.47 6.41
N ARG A 231 12.86 -5.93 6.54
CA ARG A 231 13.66 -5.44 5.41
C ARG A 231 14.43 -6.60 4.77
N GLY A 232 14.80 -6.45 3.52
CA GLY A 232 15.61 -7.45 2.84
C GLY A 232 15.79 -7.14 1.36
N ASN A 233 16.34 -8.10 0.64
CA ASN A 233 16.52 -8.02 -0.80
C ASN A 233 15.32 -8.63 -1.51
N ILE A 234 14.98 -8.06 -2.66
CA ILE A 234 14.02 -8.61 -3.61
C ILE A 234 14.66 -8.57 -4.99
N ALA A 235 14.48 -9.65 -5.76
CA ALA A 235 14.90 -9.75 -7.15
C ALA A 235 13.72 -10.19 -8.04
N ALA A 236 13.80 -9.88 -9.33
CA ALA A 236 12.92 -10.49 -10.31
C ALA A 236 13.10 -12.02 -10.29
N GLY A 237 11.98 -12.75 -10.28
CA GLY A 237 11.96 -14.20 -10.12
C GLY A 237 11.76 -14.67 -8.67
N ASP A 238 11.88 -13.81 -7.67
CA ASP A 238 11.62 -14.16 -6.28
C ASP A 238 10.16 -14.57 -6.05
N THR A 239 9.97 -15.39 -5.03
CA THR A 239 8.63 -15.83 -4.62
C THR A 239 7.90 -14.71 -3.88
N ILE A 240 6.60 -14.56 -4.18
CA ILE A 240 5.63 -13.88 -3.30
C ILE A 240 4.68 -14.93 -2.73
N SER A 241 4.41 -14.89 -1.42
CA SER A 241 3.47 -15.79 -0.75
C SER A 241 2.69 -15.07 0.33
N PHE A 242 1.47 -15.56 0.61
CA PHE A 242 0.72 -15.14 1.78
C PHE A 242 1.26 -15.85 3.02
N GLU A 243 1.55 -15.08 4.08
CA GLU A 243 1.90 -15.63 5.39
C GLU A 243 0.65 -16.28 6.02
N GLN A 244 0.81 -17.54 6.46
CA GLN A 244 -0.25 -18.32 7.10
C GLN A 244 -0.26 -18.17 8.62
#